data_a9185eb7f75e6978d8135f8530f429bf
#
_entry.id   a9185eb7f75e6978d8135f8530f429bf
#
_cell.length_a   1.000
_cell.length_b   1.000
_cell.length_c   1.000
_cell.angle_alpha   90.00
_cell.angle_beta   90.00
_cell.angle_gamma   90.00
#
_symmetry.space_group_name_H-M   'P 1'
#
loop_
_entity.id
_entity.type
_entity.pdbx_description
1 polymer ?
#
loop_
_entity_poly.entity_id
_entity_poly.type
_entity_poly.pdbx_seq_one_letter_code
_entity_poly.pdbx_strand_id
1 'polypeptide(L)'
;NELNPDFFADTAKILFELCVEIKEKCGVRIEFTDLGGGLGIPYRPEQKKVSYAEVAQKIRKIYDSIIVPAGLDPLKIFWECGRPITGPYGWLVSTAVHKKHIYREYVGLDSCMADLMRPGMYGSYHEITVSGKENFPKDCVYDVVGSLCENSDKFAIQRNLPRIDIG
;
A
#
# COMPACT_ATOMS: atom_id res chain seq x y z
N ASN A 1 0.22 2.47 3.59
CA ASN A 1 -0.97 1.64 3.35
C ASN A 1 -1.96 1.84 4.49
N GLU A 2 -2.58 3.00 4.52
CA GLU A 2 -3.51 3.34 5.58
C GLU A 2 -4.92 2.86 5.22
N LEU A 3 -5.55 2.16 6.14
CA LEU A 3 -6.90 1.61 5.96
C LEU A 3 -7.95 2.31 6.84
N ASN A 4 -7.51 3.20 7.74
CA ASN A 4 -8.42 3.96 8.59
C ASN A 4 -8.86 5.27 7.91
N PRO A 5 -10.15 5.46 7.62
CA PRO A 5 -10.66 6.69 7.02
C PRO A 5 -10.41 7.96 7.84
N ASP A 6 -10.32 7.83 9.17
CA ASP A 6 -10.14 8.99 10.06
C ASP A 6 -8.79 9.66 9.88
N PHE A 7 -7.74 8.88 9.56
CA PHE A 7 -6.42 9.41 9.28
C PHE A 7 -6.42 10.47 8.17
N PHE A 8 -7.20 10.24 7.12
CA PHE A 8 -7.33 11.18 5.99
C PHE A 8 -8.15 12.42 6.36
N ALA A 9 -9.14 12.24 7.21
CA ALA A 9 -9.93 13.33 7.76
C ALA A 9 -9.06 14.26 8.63
N ASP A 10 -8.25 13.69 9.51
CA ASP A 10 -7.33 14.44 10.37
C ASP A 10 -6.27 15.19 9.54
N THR A 11 -5.72 14.56 8.51
CA THR A 11 -4.78 15.20 7.58
C THR A 11 -5.43 16.38 6.88
N ALA A 12 -6.65 16.20 6.36
CA ALA A 12 -7.40 17.28 5.70
C ALA A 12 -7.68 18.44 6.67
N LYS A 13 -8.06 18.14 7.91
CA LYS A 13 -8.29 19.16 8.94
C LYS A 13 -7.06 20.04 9.16
N ILE A 14 -5.90 19.42 9.39
CA ILE A 14 -4.64 20.12 9.63
C ILE A 14 -4.30 21.04 8.44
N LEU A 15 -4.42 20.54 7.22
CA LEU A 15 -4.09 21.32 6.02
C LEU A 15 -5.11 22.44 5.77
N PHE A 16 -6.37 22.24 6.04
CA PHE A 16 -7.39 23.28 5.89
C PHE A 16 -7.22 24.39 6.94
N GLU A 17 -6.93 24.02 8.19
CA GLU A 17 -6.60 25.00 9.24
C GLU A 17 -5.36 25.81 8.86
N LEU A 18 -4.33 25.16 8.28
CA LEU A 18 -3.14 25.86 7.80
C LEU A 18 -3.46 26.81 6.63
N CYS A 19 -4.35 26.45 5.70
CA CYS A 19 -4.79 27.37 4.63
C CYS A 19 -5.47 28.62 5.17
N VAL A 20 -6.28 28.49 6.22
CA VAL A 20 -6.90 29.63 6.91
C VAL A 20 -5.84 30.49 7.59
N GLU A 21 -4.92 29.90 8.33
CA GLU A 21 -3.83 30.60 9.00
C GLU A 21 -2.94 31.38 8.03
N ILE A 22 -2.60 30.82 6.87
CA ILE A 22 -1.84 31.51 5.81
C ILE A 22 -2.62 32.72 5.30
N LYS A 23 -3.92 32.57 5.04
CA LYS A 23 -4.74 33.69 4.64
C LYS A 23 -4.77 34.81 5.66
N GLU A 24 -4.96 34.48 6.94
CA GLU A 24 -5.05 35.45 8.03
C GLU A 24 -3.73 36.17 8.32
N LYS A 25 -2.63 35.42 8.36
CA LYS A 25 -1.33 35.97 8.74
C LYS A 25 -0.54 36.57 7.58
N CYS A 26 -0.71 36.04 6.38
CA CYS A 26 0.08 36.43 5.20
C CYS A 26 -0.73 37.14 4.13
N GLY A 27 -2.06 37.17 4.23
CA GLY A 27 -2.94 37.72 3.20
C GLY A 27 -2.96 36.93 1.90
N VAL A 28 -2.40 35.69 1.89
CA VAL A 28 -2.30 34.84 0.71
C VAL A 28 -3.50 33.90 0.65
N ARG A 29 -4.19 33.87 -0.49
CA ARG A 29 -5.26 32.92 -0.76
C ARG A 29 -4.67 31.67 -1.42
N ILE A 30 -4.77 30.55 -0.73
CA ILE A 30 -4.42 29.24 -1.28
C ILE A 30 -5.50 28.82 -2.28
N GLU A 31 -5.10 28.39 -3.47
CA GLU A 31 -6.00 27.93 -4.54
C GLU A 31 -6.22 26.43 -4.54
N PHE A 32 -5.24 25.68 -4.07
CA PHE A 32 -5.33 24.22 -3.95
C PHE A 32 -4.51 23.69 -2.77
N THR A 33 -4.90 22.54 -2.28
CA THR A 33 -4.14 21.75 -1.32
C THR A 33 -4.01 20.31 -1.79
N ASP A 34 -2.87 19.70 -1.54
CA ASP A 34 -2.63 18.29 -1.78
C ASP A 34 -2.65 17.54 -0.45
N LEU A 35 -3.53 16.56 -0.33
CA LEU A 35 -3.68 15.73 0.87
C LEU A 35 -2.67 14.57 0.90
N GLY A 36 -1.77 14.50 -0.10
CA GLY A 36 -0.78 13.46 -0.23
C GLY A 36 -1.36 12.12 -0.63
N GLY A 37 -0.61 11.07 -0.37
CA GLY A 37 -1.00 9.71 -0.70
C GLY A 37 -1.33 8.86 0.53
N GLY A 38 -1.09 7.55 0.41
CA GLY A 38 -1.18 6.62 1.53
C GLY A 38 -2.49 5.85 1.62
N LEU A 39 -3.53 6.21 0.87
CA LEU A 39 -4.77 5.44 0.83
C LEU A 39 -4.49 3.99 0.43
N GLY A 40 -4.83 3.08 1.33
CA GLY A 40 -4.42 1.69 1.27
C GLY A 40 -5.39 0.78 0.55
N ILE A 41 -4.88 -0.44 0.32
CA ILE A 41 -5.66 -1.59 -0.14
C ILE A 41 -5.47 -2.75 0.84
N PRO A 42 -6.43 -3.66 0.97
CA PRO A 42 -6.26 -4.87 1.75
C PRO A 42 -5.24 -5.78 1.05
N TYR A 43 -4.20 -6.19 1.79
CA TYR A 43 -3.22 -7.20 1.36
C TYR A 43 -3.50 -8.57 1.97
N ARG A 44 -4.35 -8.62 2.99
CA ARG A 44 -4.72 -9.85 3.70
C ARG A 44 -6.23 -10.05 3.68
N PRO A 45 -6.72 -11.30 3.67
CA PRO A 45 -8.15 -11.59 3.61
C PRO A 45 -8.97 -10.97 4.76
N GLU A 46 -8.38 -10.81 5.93
CA GLU A 46 -9.03 -10.23 7.10
C GLU A 46 -9.14 -8.69 7.06
N GLN A 47 -8.38 -8.04 6.18
CA GLN A 47 -8.40 -6.58 6.04
C GLN A 47 -9.61 -6.12 5.24
N LYS A 48 -10.28 -5.07 5.72
CA LYS A 48 -11.41 -4.46 5.01
C LYS A 48 -10.92 -3.41 4.03
N LYS A 49 -11.57 -3.38 2.87
CA LYS A 49 -11.34 -2.31 1.88
C LYS A 49 -11.82 -0.97 2.43
N VAL A 50 -11.03 0.06 2.24
CA VAL A 50 -11.41 1.44 2.59
C VAL A 50 -12.58 1.88 1.72
N SER A 51 -13.58 2.47 2.35
CA SER A 51 -14.70 3.12 1.64
C SER A 51 -14.28 4.52 1.19
N TYR A 52 -14.05 4.69 -0.08
CA TYR A 52 -13.70 6.01 -0.65
C TYR A 52 -14.82 7.03 -0.45
N ALA A 53 -16.07 6.57 -0.50
CA ALA A 53 -17.22 7.41 -0.20
C ALA A 53 -17.22 7.93 1.25
N GLU A 54 -16.86 7.08 2.21
CA GLU A 54 -16.73 7.47 3.61
C GLU A 54 -15.60 8.49 3.80
N VAL A 55 -14.43 8.25 3.22
CA VAL A 55 -13.32 9.21 3.24
C VAL A 55 -13.74 10.56 2.67
N ALA A 56 -14.36 10.55 1.49
CA ALA A 56 -14.84 11.77 0.84
C ALA A 56 -15.87 12.54 1.69
N GLN A 57 -16.82 11.82 2.31
CA GLN A 57 -17.83 12.44 3.18
C GLN A 57 -17.20 13.06 4.45
N LYS A 58 -16.22 12.40 5.07
CA LYS A 58 -15.53 12.95 6.23
C LYS A 58 -14.78 14.22 5.87
N ILE A 59 -14.01 14.20 4.78
CA ILE A 59 -13.28 15.37 4.30
C ILE A 59 -14.24 16.49 3.91
N ARG A 60 -15.35 16.19 3.25
CA ARG A 60 -16.36 17.19 2.89
C ARG A 60 -16.93 17.91 4.11
N LYS A 61 -17.24 17.18 5.18
CA LYS A 61 -17.72 17.79 6.42
C LYS A 61 -16.68 18.75 7.02
N ILE A 62 -15.41 18.40 7.00
CA ILE A 62 -14.33 19.25 7.50
C ILE A 62 -14.15 20.47 6.61
N TYR A 63 -14.21 20.29 5.29
CA TYR A 63 -14.17 21.38 4.32
C TYR A 63 -15.29 22.40 4.56
N ASP A 64 -16.52 21.92 4.72
CA ASP A 64 -17.70 22.78 4.96
C ASP A 64 -17.62 23.51 6.30
N SER A 65 -16.92 22.93 7.29
CA SER A 65 -16.77 23.56 8.61
C SER A 65 -15.58 24.53 8.74
N ILE A 66 -14.58 24.42 7.89
CA ILE A 66 -13.34 25.23 7.98
C ILE A 66 -13.20 26.17 6.77
N ILE A 67 -13.24 25.62 5.56
CA ILE A 67 -12.90 26.35 4.33
C ILE A 67 -14.02 27.31 3.93
N VAL A 68 -15.26 26.84 3.99
CA VAL A 68 -16.42 27.66 3.59
C VAL A 68 -16.57 28.89 4.50
N PRO A 69 -16.59 28.79 5.84
CA PRO A 69 -16.71 29.96 6.71
C PRO A 69 -15.52 30.93 6.60
N ALA A 70 -14.32 30.40 6.31
CA ALA A 70 -13.12 31.22 6.10
C ALA A 70 -13.12 31.98 4.75
N GLY A 71 -14.13 31.77 3.89
CA GLY A 71 -14.19 32.39 2.57
C GLY A 71 -13.06 31.94 1.64
N LEU A 72 -12.61 30.70 1.78
CA LEU A 72 -11.60 30.07 0.91
C LEU A 72 -12.24 29.19 -0.17
N ASP A 73 -13.54 28.95 -0.13
CA ASP A 73 -14.26 28.23 -1.17
C ASP A 73 -14.26 29.01 -2.51
N PRO A 74 -14.01 28.39 -3.67
CA PRO A 74 -13.56 27.01 -3.84
C PRO A 74 -12.06 26.83 -3.60
N LEU A 75 -11.72 25.86 -2.75
CA LEU A 75 -10.35 25.34 -2.60
C LEU A 75 -10.26 23.98 -3.30
N LYS A 76 -9.36 23.84 -4.28
CA LYS A 76 -9.17 22.58 -4.99
C LYS A 76 -8.42 21.57 -4.11
N ILE A 77 -8.80 20.31 -4.17
CA ILE A 77 -8.16 19.23 -3.43
C ILE A 77 -7.53 18.25 -4.40
N PHE A 78 -6.25 17.94 -4.19
CA PHE A 78 -5.48 16.94 -4.92
C PHE A 78 -5.10 15.78 -4.02
N TRP A 79 -4.82 14.63 -4.64
CA TRP A 79 -4.41 13.40 -4.00
C TRP A 79 -3.34 12.70 -4.82
N GLU A 80 -2.41 12.04 -4.13
CA GLU A 80 -1.34 11.24 -4.74
C GLU A 80 -1.58 9.71 -4.55
N CYS A 81 -2.80 9.27 -4.51
CA CYS A 81 -3.20 7.90 -4.19
C CYS A 81 -3.06 6.94 -5.38
N GLY A 82 -1.83 6.52 -5.71
CA GLY A 82 -1.58 5.56 -6.79
C GLY A 82 -2.01 4.13 -6.47
N ARG A 83 -1.73 3.65 -5.24
CA ARG A 83 -1.94 2.25 -4.87
C ARG A 83 -3.39 1.74 -5.07
N PRO A 84 -4.45 2.44 -4.66
CA PRO A 84 -5.81 1.96 -4.86
C PRO A 84 -6.23 1.89 -6.33
N ILE A 85 -5.52 2.62 -7.21
CA ILE A 85 -5.80 2.64 -8.65
C ILE A 85 -5.14 1.44 -9.35
N THR A 86 -3.86 1.15 -9.05
CA THR A 86 -3.06 0.17 -9.79
C THR A 86 -2.75 -1.10 -8.99
N GLY A 87 -2.58 -0.98 -7.67
CA GLY A 87 -2.10 -2.06 -6.82
C GLY A 87 -2.93 -3.34 -6.86
N PRO A 88 -4.28 -3.30 -6.91
CA PRO A 88 -5.10 -4.50 -6.99
C PRO A 88 -5.01 -5.25 -8.33
N TYR A 89 -4.40 -4.65 -9.35
CA TYR A 89 -4.39 -5.15 -10.72
C TYR A 89 -2.99 -5.50 -11.22
N GLY A 90 -1.97 -5.34 -10.37
CA GLY A 90 -0.58 -5.66 -10.70
C GLY A 90 -0.19 -7.06 -10.22
N TRP A 91 0.63 -7.76 -11.00
CA TRP A 91 1.21 -9.06 -10.69
C TRP A 91 2.70 -9.04 -10.97
N LEU A 92 3.50 -9.53 -10.03
CA LEU A 92 4.86 -9.96 -10.31
C LEU A 92 4.82 -11.45 -10.63
N VAL A 93 5.14 -11.81 -11.86
CA VAL A 93 5.24 -13.19 -12.31
C VAL A 93 6.71 -13.59 -12.29
N SER A 94 7.02 -14.73 -11.68
CA SER A 94 8.39 -15.19 -11.51
C SER A 94 8.43 -16.71 -11.50
N THR A 95 9.57 -17.27 -11.91
CA THR A 95 9.81 -18.70 -11.96
C THR A 95 10.63 -19.16 -10.76
N ALA A 96 10.27 -20.28 -10.16
CA ALA A 96 11.10 -20.94 -9.18
C ALA A 96 12.28 -21.63 -9.88
N VAL A 97 13.47 -21.06 -9.78
CA VAL A 97 14.67 -21.54 -10.48
C VAL A 97 15.57 -22.41 -9.59
N HIS A 98 15.40 -22.33 -8.27
CA HIS A 98 16.24 -23.06 -7.33
C HIS A 98 15.49 -23.41 -6.04
N LYS A 99 15.86 -24.54 -5.43
CA LYS A 99 15.41 -24.96 -4.10
C LYS A 99 16.61 -25.32 -3.24
N LYS A 100 16.57 -24.89 -2.00
CA LYS A 100 17.64 -25.19 -1.04
C LYS A 100 17.06 -25.61 0.30
N HIS A 101 17.48 -26.76 0.79
CA HIS A 101 17.19 -27.24 2.14
C HIS A 101 18.44 -27.09 3.00
N ILE A 102 18.35 -26.30 4.07
CA ILE A 102 19.37 -26.21 5.11
C ILE A 102 18.66 -26.23 6.48
N TYR A 103 18.69 -25.14 7.25
CA TYR A 103 17.86 -24.99 8.46
C TYR A 103 16.41 -24.56 8.15
N ARG A 104 16.13 -24.21 6.91
CA ARG A 104 14.80 -23.91 6.36
C ARG A 104 14.70 -24.39 4.93
N GLU A 105 13.48 -24.39 4.41
CA GLU A 105 13.21 -24.62 3.00
C GLU A 105 13.21 -23.27 2.25
N TYR A 106 14.07 -23.14 1.26
CA TYR A 106 14.17 -21.95 0.43
C TYR A 106 13.71 -22.24 -1.00
N VAL A 107 13.00 -21.29 -1.58
CA VAL A 107 12.68 -21.24 -3.00
C VAL A 107 13.29 -19.97 -3.58
N GLY A 108 14.25 -20.11 -4.48
CA GLY A 108 14.87 -19.01 -5.22
C GLY A 108 14.13 -18.73 -6.51
N LEU A 109 13.85 -17.46 -6.74
CA LEU A 109 13.15 -16.96 -7.92
C LEU A 109 14.14 -16.32 -8.91
N ASP A 110 13.73 -16.22 -10.18
CA ASP A 110 14.42 -15.44 -11.22
C ASP A 110 14.20 -13.92 -11.11
N SER A 111 13.31 -13.48 -10.23
CA SER A 111 13.14 -12.08 -9.85
C SER A 111 13.93 -11.73 -8.59
N CYS A 112 13.99 -10.43 -8.28
CA CYS A 112 14.68 -9.94 -7.09
C CYS A 112 13.91 -8.78 -6.41
N MET A 113 14.41 -8.31 -5.28
CA MET A 113 13.77 -7.20 -4.55
C MET A 113 13.69 -5.90 -5.35
N ALA A 114 14.50 -5.70 -6.40
CA ALA A 114 14.37 -4.55 -7.26
C ALA A 114 13.07 -4.54 -8.06
N ASP A 115 12.49 -5.71 -8.33
CA ASP A 115 11.20 -5.85 -9.02
C ASP A 115 10.01 -5.60 -8.08
N LEU A 116 10.17 -5.95 -6.79
CA LEU A 116 9.19 -5.72 -5.74
C LEU A 116 9.88 -5.52 -4.38
N MET A 117 10.29 -4.29 -4.11
CA MET A 117 11.10 -3.96 -2.92
C MET A 117 10.36 -4.07 -1.58
N ARG A 118 9.04 -3.94 -1.58
CA ARG A 118 8.26 -3.76 -0.35
C ARG A 118 8.37 -4.90 0.67
N PRO A 119 8.37 -6.19 0.28
CA PRO A 119 8.56 -7.27 1.25
C PRO A 119 9.92 -7.22 1.93
N GLY A 120 10.99 -7.02 1.17
CA GLY A 120 12.35 -7.00 1.68
C GLY A 120 12.66 -5.78 2.55
N MET A 121 12.26 -4.58 2.11
CA MET A 121 12.59 -3.33 2.79
C MET A 121 11.63 -2.96 3.93
N TYR A 122 10.36 -3.30 3.80
CA TYR A 122 9.33 -2.87 4.75
C TYR A 122 8.61 -4.02 5.46
N GLY A 123 9.02 -5.28 5.22
CA GLY A 123 8.32 -6.45 5.74
C GLY A 123 6.86 -6.55 5.28
N SER A 124 6.53 -5.91 4.16
CA SER A 124 5.15 -5.84 3.67
C SER A 124 4.68 -7.21 3.18
N TYR A 125 3.47 -7.58 3.58
CA TYR A 125 2.83 -8.77 3.07
C TYR A 125 2.36 -8.55 1.64
N HIS A 126 2.66 -9.51 0.77
CA HIS A 126 2.03 -9.71 -0.51
C HIS A 126 1.58 -11.16 -0.63
N GLU A 127 0.39 -11.40 -1.20
CA GLU A 127 -0.06 -12.77 -1.45
C GLU A 127 0.83 -13.41 -2.52
N ILE A 128 1.13 -14.69 -2.31
CA ILE A 128 1.87 -15.50 -3.27
C ILE A 128 0.96 -16.65 -3.68
N THR A 129 0.74 -16.79 -4.97
CA THR A 129 0.04 -17.92 -5.57
C THR A 129 1.02 -18.74 -6.40
N VAL A 130 0.87 -20.06 -6.35
CA VAL A 130 1.63 -20.98 -7.19
C VAL A 130 0.72 -21.35 -8.36
N SER A 131 1.12 -20.94 -9.57
CA SER A 131 0.33 -21.16 -10.79
C SER A 131 -0.03 -22.63 -10.98
N GLY A 132 -1.31 -22.90 -11.24
CA GLY A 132 -1.85 -24.24 -11.38
C GLY A 132 -2.03 -25.02 -10.07
N LYS A 133 -1.71 -24.39 -8.92
CA LYS A 133 -1.85 -25.01 -7.59
C LYS A 133 -2.66 -24.14 -6.63
N GLU A 134 -3.51 -23.25 -7.13
CA GLU A 134 -4.28 -22.28 -6.34
C GLU A 134 -5.17 -22.95 -5.29
N ASN A 135 -5.70 -24.14 -5.61
CA ASN A 135 -6.59 -24.92 -4.75
C ASN A 135 -5.88 -26.08 -4.01
N PHE A 136 -4.56 -26.18 -4.11
CA PHE A 136 -3.80 -27.23 -3.41
C PHE A 136 -3.58 -26.85 -1.93
N PRO A 137 -3.36 -27.84 -1.03
CA PRO A 137 -3.02 -27.58 0.34
C PRO A 137 -1.77 -26.71 0.45
N LYS A 138 -1.81 -25.70 1.32
CA LYS A 138 -0.66 -24.84 1.66
C LYS A 138 0.09 -25.45 2.87
N ASP A 139 0.60 -26.66 2.72
CA ASP A 139 1.20 -27.48 3.77
C ASP A 139 2.73 -27.45 3.79
N CYS A 140 3.35 -26.76 2.85
CA CYS A 140 4.79 -26.54 2.83
C CYS A 140 5.12 -25.13 3.33
N VAL A 141 6.22 -25.01 4.10
CA VAL A 141 6.68 -23.72 4.63
C VAL A 141 7.96 -23.31 3.92
N TYR A 142 7.95 -22.20 3.23
CA TYR A 142 9.10 -21.70 2.47
C TYR A 142 9.51 -20.29 2.87
N ASP A 143 10.83 -20.03 2.81
CA ASP A 143 11.37 -18.70 2.58
C ASP A 143 11.47 -18.49 1.06
N VAL A 144 10.77 -17.51 0.53
CA VAL A 144 10.79 -17.17 -0.90
C VAL A 144 11.75 -16.00 -1.11
N VAL A 145 12.83 -16.25 -1.86
CA VAL A 145 13.96 -15.36 -1.99
C VAL A 145 14.24 -15.01 -3.45
N GLY A 146 14.90 -13.89 -3.66
CA GLY A 146 15.31 -13.45 -4.99
C GLY A 146 16.70 -13.96 -5.37
N SER A 147 17.25 -13.38 -6.46
CA SER A 147 18.50 -13.81 -7.10
C SER A 147 19.74 -12.99 -6.71
N LEU A 148 19.59 -11.98 -5.84
CA LEU A 148 20.69 -11.12 -5.43
C LEU A 148 21.43 -11.68 -4.22
N CYS A 149 22.72 -11.37 -4.13
CA CYS A 149 23.55 -11.62 -2.95
C CYS A 149 23.29 -10.53 -1.88
N GLU A 150 22.05 -10.48 -1.37
CA GLU A 150 21.57 -9.46 -0.45
C GLU A 150 20.59 -10.06 0.56
N ASN A 151 20.80 -9.78 1.84
CA ASN A 151 19.97 -10.34 2.92
C ASN A 151 18.50 -9.90 2.86
N SER A 152 18.24 -8.75 2.29
CA SER A 152 16.88 -8.20 2.12
C SER A 152 16.18 -8.71 0.86
N ASP A 153 16.86 -9.50 0.01
CA ASP A 153 16.30 -10.00 -1.23
C ASP A 153 15.35 -11.19 -0.98
N LYS A 154 14.20 -10.88 -0.43
CA LYS A 154 13.16 -11.86 -0.06
C LYS A 154 11.77 -11.30 -0.28
N PHE A 155 10.89 -12.18 -0.74
CA PHE A 155 9.48 -11.90 -0.98
C PHE A 155 8.59 -12.39 0.18
N ALA A 156 9.01 -13.46 0.86
CA ALA A 156 8.33 -13.98 2.03
C ALA A 156 9.28 -14.80 2.92
N ILE A 157 8.97 -14.83 4.22
CA ILE A 157 9.65 -15.64 5.22
C ILE A 157 8.62 -16.57 5.85
N GLN A 158 8.95 -17.87 5.95
CA GLN A 158 8.12 -18.92 6.55
C GLN A 158 6.66 -18.86 6.05
N ARG A 159 6.49 -18.77 4.74
CA ARG A 159 5.19 -18.70 4.09
C ARG A 159 4.63 -20.09 3.84
N ASN A 160 3.41 -20.33 4.29
CA ASN A 160 2.67 -21.54 3.93
C ASN A 160 2.22 -21.44 2.47
N LEU A 161 2.67 -22.37 1.65
CA LEU A 161 2.38 -22.45 0.22
C LEU A 161 2.16 -23.92 -0.19
N PRO A 162 1.49 -24.17 -1.32
CA PRO A 162 1.53 -25.47 -1.94
C PRO A 162 2.97 -25.88 -2.28
N ARG A 163 3.20 -27.19 -2.44
CA ARG A 163 4.50 -27.67 -2.87
C ARG A 163 4.93 -26.99 -4.17
N ILE A 164 6.10 -26.38 -4.15
CA ILE A 164 6.71 -25.72 -5.31
C ILE A 164 7.75 -26.65 -5.92
N ASP A 165 7.72 -26.78 -7.23
CA ASP A 165 8.73 -27.47 -8.04
C ASP A 165 9.50 -26.41 -8.85
N ILE A 166 10.68 -26.78 -9.36
CA ILE A 166 11.48 -25.92 -10.25
C ILE A 166 10.80 -25.85 -11.63
N GLY A 167 10.70 -24.68 -12.24
CA GLY A 167 10.03 -24.43 -13.50
C GLY A 167 8.58 -23.99 -13.25
#